data_a61c7e90ff3f855a00cfa8504ae8c13e
#
_entry.id   a61c7e90ff3f855a00cfa8504ae8c13e
#
_cell.length_a   1.000
_cell.length_b   1.000
_cell.length_c   1.000
_cell.angle_alpha   90.00
_cell.angle_beta   90.00
_cell.angle_gamma   90.00
#
_symmetry.space_group_name_H-M   'P 1'
#
loop_
_entity.id
_entity.type
_entity.pdbx_description
1 polymer ?
#
loop_
_entity_poly.entity_id
_entity_poly.type
_entity_poly.pdbx_seq_one_letter_code
_entity_poly.pdbx_strand_id
1 'polypeptide(L)'
;VKKVVESADLAVADIADGATLMLGGFGLCGIPENLIDALVRRGVKNLRTISNNMGVDGFGMGRMLENDMIAGHTGSYVGENKLLEDRVLKGELDLTLVPQGTLAERIRAGGAGIPAFYTPAGAGTLVAEGKETRDFDGKPYLLESWLRADFALIKAWKGDTMGNLVYRKTARNFNPMMATAARITIAEVEELVEPGEIDPDQVMTPGIYVKRIVHCPHCEKRIERRTVRG
;
A
#
# COMPACT_ATOMS: atom_id res chain seq x y z
N VAL A 1 15.72 19.68 1.49
CA VAL A 1 14.59 19.54 2.43
C VAL A 1 14.84 18.30 3.27
N LYS A 2 14.83 18.45 4.61
CA LYS A 2 15.03 17.34 5.54
C LYS A 2 13.81 16.41 5.45
N LYS A 3 14.00 15.13 5.08
CA LYS A 3 12.93 14.13 4.95
C LYS A 3 12.87 13.16 6.14
N VAL A 4 13.95 13.05 6.88
CA VAL A 4 14.02 12.17 8.05
C VAL A 4 13.15 12.75 9.16
N VAL A 5 12.25 11.91 9.67
CA VAL A 5 11.34 12.19 10.77
C VAL A 5 11.72 11.30 11.95
N GLU A 6 11.67 11.86 13.15
CA GLU A 6 12.21 11.24 14.37
C GLU A 6 11.44 9.99 14.82
N SER A 7 10.15 9.90 14.49
CA SER A 7 9.32 8.76 14.89
C SER A 7 8.19 8.48 13.90
N ALA A 8 7.66 7.26 13.96
CA ALA A 8 6.48 6.87 13.19
C ALA A 8 5.25 7.72 13.57
N ASP A 9 5.08 8.05 14.85
CA ASP A 9 3.96 8.88 15.33
C ASP A 9 4.00 10.28 14.71
N LEU A 10 5.18 10.91 14.65
CA LEU A 10 5.35 12.21 13.99
C LEU A 10 5.17 12.11 12.49
N ALA A 11 5.58 11.00 11.88
CA ALA A 11 5.46 10.82 10.43
C ALA A 11 4.01 10.72 9.94
N VAL A 12 3.09 10.21 10.77
CA VAL A 12 1.66 10.06 10.46
C VAL A 12 0.79 11.16 11.10
N ALA A 13 1.39 12.16 11.75
CA ALA A 13 0.68 13.13 12.58
C ALA A 13 -0.37 13.98 11.85
N ASP A 14 -0.26 14.19 10.55
CA ASP A 14 -1.20 14.98 9.73
C ASP A 14 -2.20 14.12 8.93
N ILE A 15 -2.19 12.79 9.09
CA ILE A 15 -3.20 11.93 8.49
C ILE A 15 -4.52 12.16 9.25
N ALA A 16 -5.50 12.70 8.57
CA ALA A 16 -6.81 13.02 9.14
C ALA A 16 -7.84 11.90 8.89
N ASP A 17 -8.96 11.99 9.59
CA ASP A 17 -10.12 11.14 9.34
C ASP A 17 -10.58 11.26 7.89
N GLY A 18 -11.02 10.15 7.30
CA GLY A 18 -11.49 10.06 5.93
C GLY A 18 -10.37 10.03 4.87
N ALA A 19 -9.09 10.08 5.25
CA ALA A 19 -7.98 10.03 4.31
C ALA A 19 -7.95 8.71 3.51
N THR A 20 -7.51 8.80 2.27
CA THR A 20 -7.22 7.62 1.43
C THR A 20 -5.75 7.23 1.58
N LEU A 21 -5.51 5.98 1.96
CA LEU A 21 -4.18 5.44 2.22
C LEU A 21 -3.85 4.28 1.29
N MET A 22 -2.68 4.32 0.68
CA MET A 22 -2.03 3.13 0.11
C MET A 22 -1.11 2.52 1.16
N LEU A 23 -1.23 1.20 1.38
CA LEU A 23 -0.37 0.47 2.30
C LEU A 23 0.36 -0.64 1.55
N GLY A 24 1.68 -0.53 1.52
CA GLY A 24 2.57 -1.50 0.89
C GLY A 24 2.49 -2.86 1.58
N GLY A 25 2.94 -3.89 0.88
CA GLY A 25 2.95 -5.25 1.39
C GLY A 25 2.17 -6.24 0.52
N PHE A 26 2.38 -7.50 0.82
CA PHE A 26 1.67 -8.65 0.26
C PHE A 26 1.56 -9.71 1.36
N GLY A 27 0.34 -10.09 1.74
CA GLY A 27 0.16 -10.80 3.00
C GLY A 27 0.70 -9.94 4.15
N LEU A 28 1.58 -10.48 4.94
CA LEU A 28 2.32 -9.76 5.98
C LEU A 28 3.74 -9.39 5.55
N CYS A 29 4.16 -9.78 4.33
CA CYS A 29 5.51 -9.52 3.85
C CYS A 29 5.67 -8.08 3.36
N GLY A 30 6.62 -7.34 3.91
CA GLY A 30 6.94 -5.98 3.47
C GLY A 30 5.90 -4.93 3.86
N ILE A 31 5.11 -5.17 4.90
CA ILE A 31 4.16 -4.20 5.45
C ILE A 31 4.88 -3.17 6.34
N PRO A 32 4.42 -1.91 6.34
CA PRO A 32 4.97 -0.85 7.20
C PRO A 32 4.37 -0.93 8.62
N GLU A 33 4.75 -1.94 9.41
CA GLU A 33 4.12 -2.22 10.70
C GLU A 33 4.23 -1.07 11.71
N ASN A 34 5.39 -0.40 11.78
CA ASN A 34 5.57 0.70 12.72
C ASN A 34 4.68 1.91 12.38
N LEU A 35 4.49 2.20 11.09
CA LEU A 35 3.58 3.25 10.66
C LEU A 35 2.11 2.86 10.88
N ILE A 36 1.75 1.58 10.69
CA ILE A 36 0.41 1.05 11.02
C ILE A 36 0.13 1.19 12.51
N ASP A 37 1.09 0.81 13.36
CA ASP A 37 0.97 0.91 14.81
C ASP A 37 0.84 2.37 15.29
N ALA A 38 1.56 3.28 14.64
CA ALA A 38 1.44 4.71 14.92
C ALA A 38 0.04 5.23 14.54
N LEU A 39 -0.53 4.79 13.42
CA LEU A 39 -1.92 5.13 13.06
C LEU A 39 -2.93 4.57 14.06
N VAL A 40 -2.73 3.32 14.52
CA VAL A 40 -3.60 2.71 15.55
C VAL A 40 -3.56 3.54 16.84
N ARG A 41 -2.38 3.94 17.31
CA ARG A 41 -2.24 4.82 18.48
C ARG A 41 -2.92 6.17 18.28
N ARG A 42 -2.84 6.71 17.06
CA ARG A 42 -3.48 8.00 16.72
C ARG A 42 -5.01 7.91 16.70
N GLY A 43 -5.58 6.75 16.37
CA GLY A 43 -7.01 6.49 16.43
C GLY A 43 -7.83 7.21 15.35
N VAL A 44 -7.26 7.57 14.20
CA VAL A 44 -7.99 8.17 13.06
C VAL A 44 -9.05 7.22 12.53
N LYS A 45 -10.14 7.77 12.00
CA LYS A 45 -11.34 7.03 11.60
C LYS A 45 -11.71 7.25 10.13
N ASN A 46 -12.61 6.40 9.66
CA ASN A 46 -13.20 6.50 8.33
C ASN A 46 -12.19 6.46 7.18
N LEU A 47 -11.07 5.78 7.37
CA LEU A 47 -10.02 5.65 6.36
C LEU A 47 -10.49 4.81 5.18
N ARG A 48 -10.09 5.18 3.97
CA ARG A 48 -10.21 4.37 2.77
C ARG A 48 -8.85 3.81 2.40
N THR A 49 -8.72 2.50 2.36
CA THR A 49 -7.42 1.84 2.15
C THR A 49 -7.33 1.19 0.79
N ILE A 50 -6.15 1.21 0.21
CA ILE A 50 -5.79 0.54 -1.04
C ILE A 50 -4.56 -0.32 -0.73
N SER A 51 -4.70 -1.64 -0.85
CA SER A 51 -3.61 -2.59 -0.62
C SER A 51 -3.91 -3.91 -1.32
N ASN A 52 -2.93 -4.81 -1.39
CA ASN A 52 -3.18 -6.15 -1.92
C ASN A 52 -4.24 -6.90 -1.11
N ASN A 53 -4.14 -6.83 0.21
CA ASN A 53 -5.07 -7.46 1.18
C ASN A 53 -5.11 -6.63 2.47
N MET A 54 -6.04 -6.96 3.37
CA MET A 54 -6.25 -6.27 4.65
C MET A 54 -5.42 -6.86 5.82
N GLY A 55 -4.25 -7.45 5.55
CA GLY A 55 -3.53 -8.20 6.57
C GLY A 55 -4.29 -9.47 6.99
N VAL A 56 -4.04 -9.90 8.21
CA VAL A 56 -4.74 -11.03 8.86
C VAL A 56 -5.22 -10.58 10.23
N ASP A 57 -6.09 -11.37 10.87
CA ASP A 57 -6.54 -11.07 12.25
C ASP A 57 -5.33 -10.85 13.17
N GLY A 58 -5.29 -9.73 13.88
CA GLY A 58 -4.25 -9.36 14.84
C GLY A 58 -2.96 -8.77 14.25
N PHE A 59 -2.79 -8.76 12.92
CA PHE A 59 -1.54 -8.30 12.29
C PHE A 59 -1.76 -7.42 11.06
N GLY A 60 -0.80 -6.53 10.82
CA GLY A 60 -0.85 -5.60 9.71
C GLY A 60 -2.09 -4.71 9.77
N MET A 61 -2.75 -4.49 8.63
CA MET A 61 -3.99 -3.71 8.59
C MET A 61 -5.16 -4.35 9.34
N GLY A 62 -5.11 -5.65 9.69
CA GLY A 62 -6.09 -6.26 10.57
C GLY A 62 -6.23 -5.50 11.89
N ARG A 63 -5.12 -4.98 12.43
CA ARG A 63 -5.12 -4.13 13.64
C ARG A 63 -5.89 -2.82 13.45
N MET A 64 -5.80 -2.21 12.27
CA MET A 64 -6.59 -1.00 11.96
C MET A 64 -8.09 -1.34 11.88
N LEU A 65 -8.41 -2.50 11.32
CA LEU A 65 -9.79 -2.98 11.25
C LEU A 65 -10.36 -3.26 12.64
N GLU A 66 -9.60 -3.94 13.51
CA GLU A 66 -9.97 -4.22 14.91
C GLU A 66 -10.23 -2.95 15.73
N ASN A 67 -9.62 -1.83 15.35
CA ASN A 67 -9.78 -0.54 15.99
C ASN A 67 -10.81 0.38 15.29
N ASP A 68 -11.69 -0.16 14.44
CA ASP A 68 -12.76 0.59 13.74
C ASP A 68 -12.26 1.82 12.97
N MET A 69 -11.13 1.68 12.30
CA MET A 69 -10.50 2.78 11.57
C MET A 69 -10.90 2.83 10.09
N ILE A 70 -11.37 1.71 9.53
CA ILE A 70 -11.55 1.52 8.09
C ILE A 70 -13.03 1.62 7.70
N ALA A 71 -13.36 2.53 6.79
CA ALA A 71 -14.68 2.65 6.19
C ALA A 71 -14.79 1.94 4.84
N GLY A 72 -13.67 1.77 4.12
CA GLY A 72 -13.66 1.10 2.83
C GLY A 72 -12.28 0.57 2.45
N HIS A 73 -12.27 -0.51 1.67
CA HIS A 73 -11.05 -1.15 1.20
C HIS A 73 -11.12 -1.50 -0.29
N THR A 74 -10.06 -1.16 -1.01
CA THR A 74 -9.83 -1.62 -2.38
C THR A 74 -8.64 -2.56 -2.37
N GLY A 75 -8.86 -3.82 -2.74
CA GLY A 75 -7.81 -4.85 -2.71
C GLY A 75 -8.06 -5.96 -3.69
N SER A 76 -7.19 -6.96 -3.69
CA SER A 76 -7.30 -8.12 -4.58
C SER A 76 -7.61 -9.42 -3.85
N TYR A 77 -7.58 -9.41 -2.52
CA TYR A 77 -7.74 -10.62 -1.71
C TYR A 77 -8.30 -10.29 -0.32
N VAL A 78 -9.25 -11.07 0.15
CA VAL A 78 -9.92 -10.88 1.45
C VAL A 78 -9.70 -12.04 2.42
N GLY A 79 -9.18 -13.18 1.97
CA GLY A 79 -8.96 -14.36 2.81
C GLY A 79 -8.01 -14.12 3.98
N GLU A 80 -8.09 -14.99 4.99
CA GLU A 80 -7.28 -14.98 6.22
C GLU A 80 -7.55 -13.80 7.19
N ASN A 81 -8.55 -12.95 6.89
CA ASN A 81 -9.04 -11.91 7.80
C ASN A 81 -10.54 -12.09 8.02
N LYS A 82 -10.88 -12.84 9.07
CA LYS A 82 -12.26 -13.18 9.39
C LYS A 82 -13.10 -11.96 9.76
N LEU A 83 -12.51 -11.00 10.46
CA LEU A 83 -13.19 -9.76 10.81
C LEU A 83 -13.57 -8.95 9.56
N LEU A 84 -12.72 -8.94 8.53
CA LEU A 84 -13.04 -8.30 7.24
C LEU A 84 -14.23 -8.97 6.57
N GLU A 85 -14.21 -10.31 6.49
CA GLU A 85 -15.30 -11.09 5.89
C GLU A 85 -16.62 -10.79 6.60
N ASP A 86 -16.65 -10.84 7.93
CA ASP A 86 -17.83 -10.58 8.75
C ASP A 86 -18.39 -9.16 8.52
N ARG A 87 -17.55 -8.14 8.46
CA ARG A 87 -17.97 -6.74 8.23
C ARG A 87 -18.52 -6.51 6.83
N VAL A 88 -17.89 -7.11 5.82
CA VAL A 88 -18.38 -7.04 4.43
C VAL A 88 -19.73 -7.70 4.30
N LEU A 89 -19.93 -8.89 4.88
CA LEU A 89 -21.21 -9.60 4.84
C LEU A 89 -22.32 -8.85 5.56
N LYS A 90 -22.00 -8.07 6.60
CA LYS A 90 -22.97 -7.21 7.33
C LYS A 90 -23.22 -5.86 6.65
N GLY A 91 -22.48 -5.52 5.58
CA GLY A 91 -22.58 -4.20 4.95
C GLY A 91 -21.96 -3.06 5.77
N GLU A 92 -21.09 -3.38 6.72
CA GLU A 92 -20.44 -2.41 7.61
C GLU A 92 -19.13 -1.84 7.01
N LEU A 93 -18.65 -2.38 5.88
CA LEU A 93 -17.43 -1.96 5.22
C LEU A 93 -17.59 -2.05 3.71
N ASP A 94 -17.28 -0.95 3.02
CA ASP A 94 -17.25 -0.90 1.57
C ASP A 94 -16.04 -1.70 1.04
N LEU A 95 -16.29 -2.77 0.28
CA LEU A 95 -15.23 -3.56 -0.34
C LEU A 95 -15.28 -3.46 -1.85
N THR A 96 -14.16 -3.09 -2.46
CA THR A 96 -13.94 -3.17 -3.91
C THR A 96 -12.86 -4.21 -4.19
N LEU A 97 -13.27 -5.36 -4.75
CA LEU A 97 -12.32 -6.37 -5.22
C LEU A 97 -11.88 -6.11 -6.65
N VAL A 98 -10.57 -6.13 -6.88
CA VAL A 98 -9.95 -5.86 -8.17
C VAL A 98 -9.00 -7.02 -8.49
N PRO A 99 -9.00 -7.59 -9.71
CA PRO A 99 -7.99 -8.57 -10.09
C PRO A 99 -6.58 -8.03 -9.82
N GLN A 100 -5.71 -8.84 -9.22
CA GLN A 100 -4.44 -8.36 -8.66
C GLN A 100 -3.56 -7.60 -9.67
N GLY A 101 -3.42 -8.14 -10.91
CA GLY A 101 -2.68 -7.44 -11.95
C GLY A 101 -3.30 -6.09 -12.32
N THR A 102 -4.64 -6.01 -12.35
CA THR A 102 -5.37 -4.76 -12.57
C THR A 102 -5.18 -3.77 -11.41
N LEU A 103 -5.20 -4.25 -10.16
CA LEU A 103 -4.90 -3.42 -8.99
C LEU A 103 -3.50 -2.80 -9.09
N ALA A 104 -2.50 -3.62 -9.41
CA ALA A 104 -1.13 -3.18 -9.60
C ALA A 104 -1.01 -2.11 -10.70
N GLU A 105 -1.66 -2.35 -11.86
CA GLU A 105 -1.61 -1.42 -12.98
C GLU A 105 -2.39 -0.12 -12.71
N ARG A 106 -3.52 -0.18 -12.03
CA ARG A 106 -4.27 1.02 -11.60
C ARG A 106 -3.44 1.91 -10.67
N ILE A 107 -2.67 1.31 -9.75
CA ILE A 107 -1.74 2.04 -8.87
C ILE A 107 -0.59 2.62 -9.70
N ARG A 108 0.03 1.83 -10.59
CA ARG A 108 1.11 2.29 -11.47
C ARG A 108 0.64 3.44 -12.36
N ALA A 109 -0.53 3.32 -12.96
CA ALA A 109 -1.15 4.37 -13.78
C ALA A 109 -1.34 5.66 -12.98
N GLY A 110 -1.79 5.57 -11.72
CA GLY A 110 -1.92 6.69 -10.80
C GLY A 110 -0.61 7.44 -10.58
N GLY A 111 0.48 6.68 -10.37
CA GLY A 111 1.83 7.24 -10.21
C GLY A 111 2.40 7.86 -11.49
N ALA A 112 2.04 7.30 -12.65
CA ALA A 112 2.50 7.77 -13.96
C ALA A 112 1.64 8.89 -14.55
N GLY A 113 0.52 9.26 -13.92
CA GLY A 113 -0.39 10.26 -14.45
C GLY A 113 -1.25 9.76 -15.63
N ILE A 114 -1.41 8.44 -15.78
CA ILE A 114 -2.24 7.80 -16.80
C ILE A 114 -3.65 7.62 -16.23
N PRO A 115 -4.67 8.33 -16.69
CA PRO A 115 -5.98 8.35 -16.04
C PRO A 115 -6.77 7.04 -16.19
N ALA A 116 -6.54 6.29 -17.28
CA ALA A 116 -7.23 5.04 -17.56
C ALA A 116 -6.44 4.19 -18.55
N PHE A 117 -6.74 2.90 -18.58
CA PHE A 117 -6.18 1.93 -19.53
C PHE A 117 -7.17 0.80 -19.76
N TYR A 118 -7.00 0.04 -20.84
CA TYR A 118 -7.79 -1.14 -21.13
C TYR A 118 -7.06 -2.43 -20.71
N THR A 119 -7.79 -3.39 -20.13
CA THR A 119 -7.27 -4.71 -19.72
C THR A 119 -8.28 -5.81 -20.04
N PRO A 120 -7.85 -7.00 -20.47
CA PRO A 120 -8.75 -8.13 -20.66
C PRO A 120 -9.14 -8.81 -19.33
N ALA A 121 -8.45 -8.49 -18.23
CA ALA A 121 -8.70 -9.10 -16.94
C ALA A 121 -10.11 -8.74 -16.42
N GLY A 122 -10.91 -9.76 -16.14
CA GLY A 122 -12.28 -9.60 -15.65
C GLY A 122 -13.34 -9.40 -16.74
N ALA A 123 -12.98 -9.35 -18.04
CA ALA A 123 -13.96 -9.31 -19.12
C ALA A 123 -14.88 -10.54 -19.08
N GLY A 124 -16.20 -10.32 -19.21
CA GLY A 124 -17.21 -11.39 -19.12
C GLY A 124 -17.50 -11.89 -17.70
N THR A 125 -17.03 -11.22 -16.67
CA THR A 125 -17.33 -11.53 -15.26
C THR A 125 -18.05 -10.36 -14.58
N LEU A 126 -18.46 -10.52 -13.32
CA LEU A 126 -19.05 -9.45 -12.49
C LEU A 126 -18.15 -8.20 -12.40
N VAL A 127 -16.84 -8.35 -12.56
CA VAL A 127 -15.89 -7.23 -12.61
C VAL A 127 -16.15 -6.27 -13.76
N ALA A 128 -16.82 -6.74 -14.84
CA ALA A 128 -17.14 -5.94 -16.01
C ALA A 128 -18.40 -5.07 -15.86
N GLU A 129 -19.22 -5.32 -14.83
CA GLU A 129 -20.48 -4.60 -14.65
C GLU A 129 -20.25 -3.09 -14.48
N GLY A 130 -20.98 -2.31 -15.28
CA GLY A 130 -20.89 -0.85 -15.27
C GLY A 130 -19.63 -0.25 -15.88
N LYS A 131 -18.71 -1.06 -16.43
CA LYS A 131 -17.47 -0.59 -17.06
C LYS A 131 -17.61 -0.52 -18.59
N GLU A 132 -16.96 0.48 -19.17
CA GLU A 132 -16.81 0.55 -20.62
C GLU A 132 -16.02 -0.65 -21.13
N THR A 133 -16.50 -1.27 -22.20
CA THR A 133 -15.84 -2.40 -22.86
C THR A 133 -15.47 -2.01 -24.29
N ARG A 134 -14.27 -2.40 -24.73
CA ARG A 134 -13.81 -2.19 -26.12
C ARG A 134 -13.08 -3.42 -26.62
N ASP A 135 -13.33 -3.77 -27.88
CA ASP A 135 -12.64 -4.88 -28.52
C ASP A 135 -11.29 -4.44 -29.11
N PHE A 136 -10.28 -5.25 -28.80
CA PHE A 136 -8.96 -5.18 -29.43
C PHE A 136 -8.59 -6.57 -29.95
N ASP A 137 -8.30 -6.67 -31.25
CA ASP A 137 -7.95 -7.93 -31.93
C ASP A 137 -8.98 -9.05 -31.68
N GLY A 138 -10.27 -8.70 -31.68
CA GLY A 138 -11.37 -9.65 -31.47
C GLY A 138 -11.54 -10.13 -30.02
N LYS A 139 -10.94 -9.47 -29.06
CA LYS A 139 -11.08 -9.78 -27.61
C LYS A 139 -11.61 -8.57 -26.84
N PRO A 140 -12.55 -8.78 -25.89
CA PRO A 140 -13.08 -7.69 -25.09
C PRO A 140 -12.08 -7.27 -24.01
N TYR A 141 -11.96 -5.97 -23.82
CA TYR A 141 -11.17 -5.31 -22.79
C TYR A 141 -12.05 -4.35 -21.99
N LEU A 142 -11.78 -4.25 -20.70
CA LEU A 142 -12.45 -3.32 -19.79
C LEU A 142 -11.62 -2.05 -19.62
N LEU A 143 -12.27 -0.90 -19.59
CA LEU A 143 -11.65 0.36 -19.17
C LEU A 143 -11.51 0.38 -17.65
N GLU A 144 -10.29 0.53 -17.17
CA GLU A 144 -9.96 0.68 -15.75
C GLU A 144 -9.35 2.06 -15.49
N SER A 145 -9.84 2.74 -14.45
CA SER A 145 -9.30 4.03 -14.03
C SER A 145 -8.13 3.84 -13.06
N TRP A 146 -7.25 4.83 -13.00
CA TRP A 146 -6.15 4.89 -12.05
C TRP A 146 -6.61 4.83 -10.59
N LEU A 147 -5.66 4.49 -9.69
CA LEU A 147 -5.81 4.65 -8.25
C LEU A 147 -4.75 5.63 -7.73
N ARG A 148 -5.20 6.58 -6.93
CA ARG A 148 -4.35 7.55 -6.24
C ARG A 148 -4.77 7.66 -4.78
N ALA A 149 -3.86 8.11 -3.91
CA ALA A 149 -4.13 8.27 -2.49
C ALA A 149 -3.58 9.60 -1.95
N ASP A 150 -4.06 10.00 -0.78
CA ASP A 150 -3.50 11.14 -0.04
C ASP A 150 -2.13 10.78 0.51
N PHE A 151 -2.01 9.57 1.08
CA PHE A 151 -0.78 9.06 1.65
C PHE A 151 -0.48 7.65 1.16
N ALA A 152 0.82 7.34 0.99
CA ALA A 152 1.32 5.98 0.89
C ALA A 152 2.21 5.68 2.08
N LEU A 153 1.91 4.61 2.80
CA LEU A 153 2.75 4.05 3.84
C LEU A 153 3.45 2.83 3.27
N ILE A 154 4.76 2.89 3.18
CA ILE A 154 5.56 1.84 2.55
C ILE A 154 6.70 1.40 3.44
N LYS A 155 7.19 0.18 3.19
CA LYS A 155 8.37 -0.37 3.85
C LYS A 155 9.47 -0.60 2.84
N ALA A 156 10.68 -0.15 3.16
CA ALA A 156 11.89 -0.50 2.45
C ALA A 156 12.93 -1.14 3.39
N TRP A 157 13.90 -1.84 2.82
CA TRP A 157 15.03 -2.36 3.58
C TRP A 157 15.99 -1.23 3.93
N LYS A 158 16.46 -0.49 2.93
CA LYS A 158 17.43 0.59 3.09
C LYS A 158 16.90 1.87 2.45
N GLY A 159 17.15 2.99 3.10
CA GLY A 159 16.87 4.30 2.54
C GLY A 159 17.96 5.30 2.92
N ASP A 160 18.26 6.25 2.04
CA ASP A 160 19.11 7.38 2.38
C ASP A 160 18.30 8.58 2.89
N THR A 161 18.97 9.54 3.48
CA THR A 161 18.32 10.75 4.03
C THR A 161 17.69 11.65 2.96
N MET A 162 17.94 11.40 1.67
CA MET A 162 17.27 12.02 0.53
C MET A 162 16.02 11.27 0.08
N GLY A 163 15.78 10.06 0.63
CA GLY A 163 14.58 9.27 0.35
C GLY A 163 14.73 8.27 -0.80
N ASN A 164 15.92 8.01 -1.30
CA ASN A 164 16.16 6.91 -2.22
C ASN A 164 16.02 5.58 -1.48
N LEU A 165 15.30 4.62 -2.07
CA LEU A 165 14.96 3.38 -1.39
C LEU A 165 15.41 2.14 -2.15
N VAL A 166 15.85 1.14 -1.37
CA VAL A 166 16.16 -0.23 -1.81
C VAL A 166 15.26 -1.20 -1.05
N TYR A 167 14.66 -2.13 -1.77
CA TYR A 167 13.83 -3.20 -1.18
C TYR A 167 14.59 -4.52 -1.16
N ARG A 168 14.15 -5.43 -0.31
CA ARG A 168 14.82 -6.72 -0.15
C ARG A 168 13.88 -7.87 -0.50
N LYS A 169 14.27 -8.70 -1.48
CA LYS A 169 13.54 -9.91 -1.89
C LYS A 169 12.05 -9.61 -2.17
N THR A 170 11.16 -10.48 -1.70
CA THR A 170 9.71 -10.36 -1.91
C THR A 170 9.04 -9.21 -1.15
N ALA A 171 9.70 -8.62 -0.15
CA ALA A 171 9.22 -7.41 0.51
C ALA A 171 9.17 -6.18 -0.42
N ARG A 172 9.75 -6.25 -1.62
CA ARG A 172 9.58 -5.25 -2.66
C ARG A 172 8.10 -5.10 -3.07
N ASN A 173 7.43 -6.21 -3.41
CA ASN A 173 6.02 -6.33 -3.82
C ASN A 173 5.34 -5.02 -4.29
N PHE A 174 4.26 -4.55 -3.64
CA PHE A 174 3.52 -3.35 -4.01
C PHE A 174 4.19 -2.03 -3.58
N ASN A 175 5.22 -2.07 -2.72
CA ASN A 175 5.84 -0.87 -2.14
C ASN A 175 6.32 0.16 -3.18
N PRO A 176 7.10 -0.21 -4.25
CA PRO A 176 7.62 0.78 -5.20
C PRO A 176 6.52 1.50 -5.98
N MET A 177 5.48 0.79 -6.43
CA MET A 177 4.43 1.41 -7.22
C MET A 177 3.53 2.32 -6.36
N MET A 178 3.22 1.92 -5.13
CA MET A 178 2.46 2.75 -4.19
C MET A 178 3.20 4.02 -3.82
N ALA A 179 4.53 3.96 -3.70
CA ALA A 179 5.37 5.13 -3.45
C ALA A 179 5.16 6.25 -4.47
N THR A 180 4.80 5.93 -5.72
CA THR A 180 4.61 6.90 -6.81
C THR A 180 3.21 7.45 -6.90
N ALA A 181 2.21 6.77 -6.32
CA ALA A 181 0.79 7.01 -6.58
C ALA A 181 0.07 7.82 -5.48
N ALA A 182 0.79 8.28 -4.47
CA ALA A 182 0.24 9.11 -3.41
C ALA A 182 0.80 10.53 -3.43
N ARG A 183 0.04 11.46 -2.85
CA ARG A 183 0.47 12.85 -2.69
C ARG A 183 1.62 12.98 -1.69
N ILE A 184 1.57 12.19 -0.61
CA ILE A 184 2.61 12.14 0.44
C ILE A 184 2.99 10.68 0.66
N THR A 185 4.23 10.32 0.34
CA THR A 185 4.77 9.00 0.63
C THR A 185 5.66 9.04 1.86
N ILE A 186 5.36 8.15 2.80
CA ILE A 186 6.06 7.95 4.06
C ILE A 186 6.68 6.54 4.03
N ALA A 187 7.98 6.46 4.14
CA ALA A 187 8.71 5.20 4.13
C ALA A 187 9.28 4.87 5.51
N GLU A 188 8.98 3.69 6.04
CA GLU A 188 9.79 3.13 7.12
C GLU A 188 10.92 2.30 6.52
N VAL A 189 12.13 2.44 7.08
CA VAL A 189 13.34 1.74 6.63
C VAL A 189 14.02 1.02 7.77
N GLU A 190 14.57 -0.17 7.49
CA GLU A 190 15.36 -0.93 8.48
C GLU A 190 16.75 -0.34 8.66
N GLU A 191 17.33 0.17 7.58
CA GLU A 191 18.64 0.83 7.56
C GLU A 191 18.50 2.23 6.97
N LEU A 192 18.91 3.24 7.73
CA LEU A 192 19.01 4.62 7.26
C LEU A 192 20.48 4.96 7.05
N VAL A 193 20.81 5.40 5.84
CA VAL A 193 22.19 5.69 5.43
C VAL A 193 22.32 7.10 4.89
N GLU A 194 23.57 7.58 4.70
CA GLU A 194 23.83 8.88 4.10
C GLU A 194 23.77 8.82 2.56
N PRO A 195 23.53 9.95 1.89
CA PRO A 195 23.54 10.03 0.44
C PRO A 195 24.90 9.59 -0.12
N GLY A 196 24.84 8.69 -1.11
CA GLY A 196 26.05 8.11 -1.73
C GLY A 196 26.44 6.74 -1.19
N GLU A 197 25.83 6.27 -0.09
CA GLU A 197 26.05 4.92 0.44
C GLU A 197 25.15 3.86 -0.22
N ILE A 198 24.10 4.28 -0.94
CA ILE A 198 23.34 3.38 -1.81
C ILE A 198 23.95 3.46 -3.21
N ASP A 199 24.31 2.31 -3.76
CA ASP A 199 24.70 2.19 -5.15
C ASP A 199 23.59 2.76 -6.05
N PRO A 200 23.83 3.76 -6.91
CA PRO A 200 22.82 4.34 -7.78
C PRO A 200 22.06 3.33 -8.63
N ASP A 201 22.73 2.26 -9.07
CA ASP A 201 22.11 1.19 -9.87
C ASP A 201 21.16 0.31 -9.05
N GLN A 202 21.21 0.37 -7.73
CA GLN A 202 20.33 -0.36 -6.83
C GLN A 202 19.12 0.45 -6.36
N VAL A 203 19.05 1.74 -6.66
CA VAL A 203 17.90 2.58 -6.28
C VAL A 203 16.65 2.10 -7.02
N MET A 204 15.67 1.60 -6.27
CA MET A 204 14.42 1.08 -6.82
C MET A 204 13.27 2.10 -6.74
N THR A 205 13.29 2.97 -5.75
CA THR A 205 12.38 4.13 -5.65
C THR A 205 13.22 5.39 -5.48
N PRO A 206 13.22 6.28 -6.48
CA PRO A 206 13.91 7.57 -6.38
C PRO A 206 13.33 8.45 -5.28
N GLY A 207 14.19 9.15 -4.57
CA GLY A 207 13.81 10.01 -3.44
C GLY A 207 12.77 11.09 -3.76
N ILE A 208 12.61 11.48 -5.03
CA ILE A 208 11.61 12.47 -5.45
C ILE A 208 10.19 12.10 -5.02
N TYR A 209 9.88 10.81 -4.95
CA TYR A 209 8.57 10.30 -4.53
C TYR A 209 8.39 10.30 -3.02
N VAL A 210 9.46 10.12 -2.24
CA VAL A 210 9.40 9.99 -0.79
C VAL A 210 9.43 11.37 -0.12
N LYS A 211 8.44 11.67 0.70
CA LYS A 211 8.36 12.95 1.44
C LYS A 211 8.85 12.83 2.87
N ARG A 212 8.67 11.65 3.48
CA ARG A 212 9.12 11.36 4.85
C ARG A 212 9.76 9.99 4.91
N ILE A 213 10.81 9.88 5.71
CA ILE A 213 11.50 8.62 5.98
C ILE A 213 11.66 8.47 7.49
N VAL A 214 11.35 7.29 8.00
CA VAL A 214 11.47 6.94 9.41
C VAL A 214 12.41 5.75 9.54
N HIS A 215 13.41 5.88 10.39
CA HIS A 215 14.30 4.77 10.72
C HIS A 215 13.63 3.86 11.75
N CYS A 216 13.37 2.62 11.38
CA CYS A 216 12.75 1.59 12.21
C CYS A 216 13.64 0.34 12.20
N PRO A 217 14.73 0.32 13.00
CA PRO A 217 15.69 -0.79 13.01
C PRO A 217 15.09 -2.08 13.58
N HIS A 218 14.04 -1.93 14.39
CA HIS A 218 13.34 -3.05 15.00
C HIS A 218 12.01 -3.26 14.26
N CYS A 219 12.00 -4.19 13.32
CA CYS A 219 10.79 -4.60 12.64
C CYS A 219 10.74 -6.13 12.57
N GLU A 220 9.57 -6.67 12.86
CA GLU A 220 9.35 -8.09 12.69
C GLU A 220 9.14 -8.40 11.20
N LYS A 221 9.78 -9.46 10.72
CA LYS A 221 9.66 -9.92 9.33
C LYS A 221 8.65 -11.05 9.27
N ARG A 222 7.38 -10.71 9.33
CA ARG A 222 6.29 -11.69 9.30
C ARG A 222 6.05 -12.18 7.87
N ILE A 223 5.71 -13.46 7.76
CA ILE A 223 5.11 -14.05 6.57
C ILE A 223 3.98 -14.92 7.07
N GLU A 224 2.72 -14.56 6.77
CA GLU A 224 1.53 -15.34 7.13
C GLU A 224 1.59 -15.87 8.58
N ARG A 225 1.58 -15.00 9.57
CA ARG A 225 1.70 -15.35 11.00
C ARG A 225 3.04 -16.01 11.39
N ARG A 226 3.98 -16.10 10.48
CA ARG A 226 5.33 -16.61 10.74
C ARG A 226 6.33 -15.45 10.71
N THR A 227 7.38 -15.57 11.50
CA THR A 227 8.52 -14.65 11.46
C THR A 227 9.68 -15.36 10.83
N VAL A 228 10.34 -14.79 9.84
CA VAL A 228 11.59 -15.31 9.28
C VAL A 228 12.77 -14.65 9.96
N ARG A 229 13.78 -15.47 10.27
CA ARG A 229 15.04 -14.96 10.78
C ARG A 229 15.75 -14.20 9.67
N GLY A 230 16.28 -13.03 10.00
CA GLY A 230 17.03 -12.15 9.09
C GLY A 230 18.39 -12.68 8.69
#